data_7611caa2192c0930680ab53c8581da17
#
_entry.id   7611caa2192c0930680ab53c8581da17
#
_cell.length_a   1.000
_cell.length_b   1.000
_cell.length_c   1.000
_cell.angle_alpha   90.00
_cell.angle_beta   90.00
_cell.angle_gamma   90.00
#
_symmetry.space_group_name_H-M   'P 1'
#
loop_
_entity.id
_entity.type
_entity.pdbx_description
1 polymer ?
#
loop_
_entity_poly.entity_id
_entity_poly.type
_entity_poly.pdbx_seq_one_letter_code
_entity_poly.pdbx_strand_id
1 'polypeptide(L)'
;MGSEMCIRDRYIPAGIFKIRLPFIHYRWEISECLQAILMCATCLGAIPILEQILGVPYEIAWSMVIINGLLYNLHSLLGDPVVPGWITPAVPLVSAFLTQSQQGPERVKALIALQLVVGLIFLIMGISGMAGKIIGLIPNAIKAGILLGAGFSAIMGEFQDGGRFGKYPITVGIGALLAYFMLFSLLFRKMKDNSKLWHVIGNFGMLPAIIIAVIIGPVSGELPAPNLVLGSIIKVPEIGQIIHTLSPFSIGFPTLSTFISVIPTAIAVYIIAFGDFVSSEELIREADQVRQDEKVDFNANRSNIISAIRNLIEGLVCPYVVLSGPLWAAVTAAVSERYKEGRESMDSLFGGIGTFRWMTFICVALVPVASFVQPILPAALSLTLIVQGYVCCKIGLGMIKTDMERGIAGVMAAILAIKGASWGLLIGIVVYILLNGSFKNPATTAESSEEKA
;
A
#
# COMPACT_ATOMS: atom_id res chain seq x y z
N MET A 1 9.22 -36.98 25.13
CA MET A 1 9.63 -35.57 24.99
C MET A 1 10.33 -35.36 23.64
N GLY A 2 9.77 -35.70 22.54
CA GLY A 2 10.47 -35.63 21.26
C GLY A 2 9.57 -35.47 20.02
N SER A 3 8.26 -35.33 20.19
CA SER A 3 7.32 -35.39 19.06
C SER A 3 6.59 -34.08 18.76
N GLU A 4 6.68 -33.06 19.60
CA GLU A 4 5.93 -31.82 19.41
C GLU A 4 6.69 -30.72 18.65
N MET A 5 7.99 -30.85 18.50
CA MET A 5 8.82 -29.85 17.82
C MET A 5 8.78 -29.93 16.30
N CYS A 6 8.30 -31.05 15.73
CA CYS A 6 8.21 -31.26 14.28
C CYS A 6 6.91 -30.76 13.63
N ILE A 7 6.01 -30.11 14.38
CA ILE A 7 4.62 -29.89 13.92
C ILE A 7 4.41 -28.56 13.24
N ARG A 8 5.37 -27.64 13.25
CA ARG A 8 5.11 -26.24 12.94
C ARG A 8 5.56 -25.67 11.63
N ASP A 9 6.36 -26.38 10.88
CA ASP A 9 6.59 -26.07 9.48
C ASP A 9 5.50 -26.66 8.58
N ARG A 10 4.22 -26.47 8.97
CA ARG A 10 3.10 -27.00 8.20
C ARG A 10 2.86 -26.15 6.97
N TYR A 11 3.38 -26.58 5.85
CA TYR A 11 3.08 -26.05 4.53
C TYR A 11 3.29 -27.14 3.48
N ILE A 12 2.67 -26.95 2.32
CA ILE A 12 2.94 -27.77 1.15
C ILE A 12 4.03 -27.07 0.35
N PRO A 13 5.21 -27.67 0.17
CA PRO A 13 6.29 -27.08 -0.61
C PRO A 13 5.94 -27.01 -2.11
N ALA A 14 6.12 -25.85 -2.73
CA ALA A 14 5.90 -25.62 -4.16
C ALA A 14 6.99 -24.67 -4.72
N GLY A 15 8.20 -25.18 -4.88
CA GLY A 15 9.36 -24.39 -5.30
C GLY A 15 9.73 -23.31 -4.28
N ILE A 16 9.68 -22.04 -4.68
CA ILE A 16 9.92 -20.92 -3.77
C ILE A 16 8.74 -20.66 -2.81
N PHE A 17 7.56 -21.19 -3.13
CA PHE A 17 6.35 -20.98 -2.35
C PHE A 17 6.20 -22.03 -1.25
N LYS A 18 5.54 -21.61 -0.15
CA LYS A 18 5.19 -22.43 1.00
C LYS A 18 3.67 -22.34 1.18
N ILE A 19 2.92 -23.22 0.51
CA ILE A 19 1.45 -23.16 0.47
C ILE A 19 0.88 -23.45 1.85
N ARG A 20 0.10 -22.49 2.39
CA ARG A 20 -0.57 -22.57 3.68
C ARG A 20 -2.07 -22.30 3.54
N LEU A 21 -2.88 -23.27 3.95
CA LEU A 21 -4.34 -23.19 3.88
C LEU A 21 -4.92 -22.86 5.26
N PRO A 22 -5.93 -21.98 5.34
CA PRO A 22 -6.65 -21.72 6.58
C PRO A 22 -7.23 -23.00 7.20
N PHE A 23 -7.27 -23.09 8.52
CA PHE A 23 -7.77 -24.20 9.32
C PHE A 23 -6.99 -25.51 9.19
N ILE A 24 -6.16 -25.68 8.14
CA ILE A 24 -5.31 -26.87 7.94
C ILE A 24 -3.90 -26.61 8.48
N HIS A 25 -3.30 -25.48 8.12
CA HIS A 25 -1.91 -25.17 8.45
C HIS A 25 -1.81 -24.10 9.57
N TYR A 26 -2.87 -23.32 9.78
CA TYR A 26 -2.97 -22.35 10.87
C TYR A 26 -4.44 -22.18 11.32
N ARG A 27 -4.63 -21.84 12.60
CA ARG A 27 -5.95 -21.49 13.14
C ARG A 27 -6.28 -20.02 12.88
N TRP A 28 -7.57 -19.70 12.96
CA TRP A 28 -8.02 -18.31 12.94
C TRP A 28 -7.84 -17.67 14.31
N GLU A 29 -7.45 -16.39 14.29
CA GLU A 29 -7.18 -15.58 15.46
C GLU A 29 -8.31 -14.56 15.66
N ILE A 30 -9.03 -14.65 16.77
CA ILE A 30 -10.25 -13.82 17.01
C ILE A 30 -9.92 -12.33 17.02
N SER A 31 -8.77 -11.95 17.59
CA SER A 31 -8.35 -10.53 17.63
C SER A 31 -8.14 -9.94 16.26
N GLU A 32 -7.56 -10.70 15.35
CA GLU A 32 -7.34 -10.29 13.96
C GLU A 32 -8.63 -10.26 13.16
N CYS A 33 -9.63 -11.13 13.50
CA CYS A 33 -10.98 -11.01 12.97
C CYS A 33 -11.59 -9.65 13.34
N LEU A 34 -11.56 -9.28 14.60
CA LEU A 34 -12.11 -8.01 15.09
C LEU A 34 -11.38 -6.80 14.47
N GLN A 35 -10.04 -6.86 14.41
CA GLN A 35 -9.24 -5.83 13.77
C GLN A 35 -9.59 -5.67 12.29
N ALA A 36 -9.78 -6.79 11.57
CA ALA A 36 -10.14 -6.77 10.15
C ALA A 36 -11.53 -6.15 9.91
N ILE A 37 -12.51 -6.44 10.77
CA ILE A 37 -13.86 -5.83 10.71
C ILE A 37 -13.75 -4.30 10.83
N LEU A 38 -12.95 -3.81 11.76
CA LEU A 38 -12.77 -2.38 11.96
C LEU A 38 -11.98 -1.73 10.80
N MET A 39 -11.00 -2.43 10.25
CA MET A 39 -10.08 -1.87 9.25
C MET A 39 -10.52 -2.10 7.80
N CYS A 40 -11.56 -2.91 7.53
CA CYS A 40 -12.06 -3.11 6.16
C CYS A 40 -12.54 -1.82 5.49
N ALA A 41 -13.01 -0.85 6.27
CA ALA A 41 -13.38 0.49 5.77
C ALA A 41 -12.24 1.18 5.01
N THR A 42 -10.98 0.95 5.41
CA THR A 42 -9.83 1.52 4.69
C THR A 42 -9.65 0.91 3.30
N CYS A 43 -9.98 -0.37 3.14
CA CYS A 43 -9.95 -1.04 1.83
C CYS A 43 -11.05 -0.49 0.91
N LEU A 44 -12.26 -0.24 1.45
CA LEU A 44 -13.35 0.41 0.72
C LEU A 44 -13.01 1.85 0.28
N GLY A 45 -12.03 2.49 0.93
CA GLY A 45 -11.52 3.81 0.55
C GLY A 45 -10.92 3.88 -0.87
N ALA A 46 -10.68 2.74 -1.54
CA ALA A 46 -10.31 2.73 -2.96
C ALA A 46 -11.49 3.06 -3.89
N ILE A 47 -12.73 2.84 -3.46
CA ILE A 47 -13.91 3.07 -4.31
C ILE A 47 -13.93 4.49 -4.89
N PRO A 48 -13.82 5.57 -4.09
CA PRO A 48 -13.81 6.93 -4.65
C PRO A 48 -12.68 7.19 -5.65
N ILE A 49 -11.52 6.53 -5.49
CA ILE A 49 -10.41 6.66 -6.44
C ILE A 49 -10.79 6.01 -7.77
N LEU A 50 -11.37 4.81 -7.72
CA LEU A 50 -11.79 4.07 -8.91
C LEU A 50 -12.89 4.82 -9.66
N GLU A 51 -13.90 5.33 -8.97
CA GLU A 51 -14.96 6.16 -9.53
C GLU A 51 -14.38 7.42 -10.19
N GLN A 52 -13.54 8.16 -9.49
CA GLN A 52 -12.96 9.42 -9.97
C GLN A 52 -12.02 9.23 -11.16
N ILE A 53 -11.14 8.22 -11.09
CA ILE A 53 -10.10 8.02 -12.10
C ILE A 53 -10.65 7.26 -13.31
N LEU A 54 -11.36 6.16 -13.09
CA LEU A 54 -11.85 5.31 -14.20
C LEU A 54 -13.21 5.72 -14.72
N GLY A 55 -14.01 6.47 -13.94
CA GLY A 55 -15.37 6.83 -14.30
C GLY A 55 -16.36 5.68 -14.20
N VAL A 56 -16.03 4.64 -13.42
CA VAL A 56 -16.90 3.48 -13.20
C VAL A 56 -17.96 3.78 -12.13
N PRO A 57 -19.15 3.15 -12.22
CA PRO A 57 -20.17 3.24 -11.17
C PRO A 57 -19.69 2.63 -9.85
N TYR A 58 -20.26 3.09 -8.74
CA TYR A 58 -19.98 2.60 -7.38
C TYR A 58 -19.99 1.06 -7.28
N GLU A 59 -21.00 0.41 -7.87
CA GLU A 59 -21.16 -1.03 -7.81
C GLU A 59 -20.03 -1.81 -8.49
N ILE A 60 -19.49 -1.25 -9.57
CA ILE A 60 -18.31 -1.81 -10.27
C ILE A 60 -17.06 -1.55 -9.47
N ALA A 61 -16.85 -0.33 -8.97
CA ALA A 61 -15.71 0.01 -8.12
C ALA A 61 -15.69 -0.87 -6.85
N TRP A 62 -16.85 -1.09 -6.22
CA TRP A 62 -16.97 -1.99 -5.09
C TRP A 62 -16.62 -3.44 -5.44
N SER A 63 -17.12 -3.94 -6.58
CA SER A 63 -16.77 -5.26 -7.09
C SER A 63 -15.26 -5.42 -7.33
N MET A 64 -14.60 -4.37 -7.84
CA MET A 64 -13.14 -4.34 -8.01
C MET A 64 -12.41 -4.43 -6.66
N VAL A 65 -12.90 -3.74 -5.62
CA VAL A 65 -12.33 -3.85 -4.26
C VAL A 65 -12.47 -5.25 -3.69
N ILE A 66 -13.60 -5.94 -3.92
CA ILE A 66 -13.80 -7.33 -3.49
C ILE A 66 -12.79 -8.26 -4.17
N ILE A 67 -12.59 -8.11 -5.50
CA ILE A 67 -11.61 -8.93 -6.25
C ILE A 67 -10.19 -8.67 -5.75
N ASN A 68 -9.80 -7.41 -5.56
CA ASN A 68 -8.51 -7.05 -4.98
C ASN A 68 -8.35 -7.65 -3.57
N GLY A 69 -9.42 -7.59 -2.74
CA GLY A 69 -9.46 -8.22 -1.42
C GLY A 69 -9.20 -9.73 -1.45
N LEU A 70 -9.73 -10.43 -2.45
CA LEU A 70 -9.44 -11.86 -2.65
C LEU A 70 -7.97 -12.09 -2.99
N LEU A 71 -7.40 -11.30 -3.89
CA LEU A 71 -6.00 -11.43 -4.32
C LEU A 71 -4.98 -11.15 -3.22
N TYR A 72 -5.33 -10.36 -2.18
CA TYR A 72 -4.48 -10.18 -1.01
C TYR A 72 -4.15 -11.50 -0.30
N ASN A 73 -5.05 -12.48 -0.32
CA ASN A 73 -4.84 -13.76 0.35
C ASN A 73 -3.69 -14.58 -0.27
N LEU A 74 -3.28 -14.27 -1.51
CA LEU A 74 -2.15 -14.95 -2.16
C LEU A 74 -0.85 -14.85 -1.34
N HIS A 75 -0.62 -13.76 -0.60
CA HIS A 75 0.59 -13.65 0.23
C HIS A 75 0.61 -14.70 1.33
N SER A 76 -0.42 -14.76 2.17
CA SER A 76 -0.49 -15.77 3.23
C SER A 76 -0.60 -17.20 2.69
N LEU A 77 -1.34 -17.40 1.59
CA LEU A 77 -1.51 -18.69 0.95
C LEU A 77 -0.19 -19.23 0.36
N LEU A 78 0.63 -18.37 -0.25
CA LEU A 78 1.90 -18.76 -0.87
C LEU A 78 3.10 -18.61 0.08
N GLY A 79 2.84 -18.32 1.36
CA GLY A 79 3.82 -18.38 2.44
C GLY A 79 4.63 -17.11 2.64
N ASP A 80 4.13 -15.96 2.22
CA ASP A 80 4.71 -14.67 2.56
C ASP A 80 4.19 -14.20 3.93
N PRO A 81 5.07 -13.99 4.93
CA PRO A 81 4.68 -13.76 6.32
C PRO A 81 4.34 -12.29 6.63
N VAL A 82 3.75 -11.57 5.69
CA VAL A 82 3.36 -10.17 5.85
C VAL A 82 1.92 -9.93 5.45
N VAL A 83 1.30 -8.92 6.03
CA VAL A 83 0.00 -8.43 5.58
C VAL A 83 0.22 -7.54 4.36
N PRO A 84 -0.16 -8.00 3.15
CA PRO A 84 0.03 -7.19 1.95
C PRO A 84 -0.86 -5.95 1.97
N GLY A 85 -0.44 -4.92 1.24
CA GLY A 85 -1.17 -3.67 1.13
C GLY A 85 -1.20 -3.12 -0.29
N TRP A 86 -1.52 -1.85 -0.38
CA TRP A 86 -1.33 -1.03 -1.56
C TRP A 86 0.08 -0.44 -1.55
N ILE A 87 0.58 -0.05 -2.71
CA ILE A 87 1.71 0.86 -2.80
C ILE A 87 1.16 2.28 -2.54
N THR A 88 0.70 2.51 -1.30
CA THR A 88 -0.04 3.74 -0.93
C THR A 88 0.69 5.03 -1.32
N PRO A 89 2.02 5.15 -1.13
CA PRO A 89 2.74 6.37 -1.54
C PRO A 89 2.73 6.61 -3.05
N ALA A 90 2.48 5.57 -3.86
CA ALA A 90 2.43 5.69 -5.32
C ALA A 90 1.04 6.13 -5.83
N VAL A 91 -0.01 6.06 -5.01
CA VAL A 91 -1.39 6.39 -5.45
C VAL A 91 -1.50 7.78 -6.07
N PRO A 92 -0.96 8.86 -5.48
CA PRO A 92 -1.02 10.18 -6.09
C PRO A 92 -0.27 10.27 -7.41
N LEU A 93 0.89 9.62 -7.49
CA LEU A 93 1.72 9.56 -8.69
C LEU A 93 1.01 8.85 -9.85
N VAL A 94 0.39 7.71 -9.57
CA VAL A 94 -0.41 6.93 -10.52
C VAL A 94 -1.64 7.73 -10.95
N SER A 95 -2.36 8.34 -10.01
CA SER A 95 -3.54 9.16 -10.30
C SER A 95 -3.19 10.35 -11.19
N ALA A 96 -2.10 11.08 -10.87
CA ALA A 96 -1.63 12.20 -11.67
C ALA A 96 -1.22 11.77 -13.09
N PHE A 97 -0.60 10.61 -13.24
CA PHE A 97 -0.26 10.05 -14.56
C PHE A 97 -1.53 9.71 -15.36
N LEU A 98 -2.48 9.01 -14.75
CA LEU A 98 -3.71 8.56 -15.44
C LEU A 98 -4.61 9.74 -15.85
N THR A 99 -4.65 10.80 -15.05
CA THR A 99 -5.48 11.99 -15.37
C THR A 99 -4.93 12.83 -16.54
N GLN A 100 -3.73 12.57 -17.03
CA GLN A 100 -3.21 13.17 -18.26
C GLN A 100 -3.94 12.63 -19.52
N SER A 101 -4.52 11.44 -19.45
CA SER A 101 -5.34 10.85 -20.51
C SER A 101 -6.82 11.19 -20.28
N GLN A 102 -7.58 11.25 -21.39
CA GLN A 102 -9.03 11.43 -21.29
C GLN A 102 -9.66 10.25 -20.55
N GLN A 103 -10.70 10.53 -19.76
CA GLN A 103 -11.47 9.49 -19.06
C GLN A 103 -12.15 8.59 -20.08
N GLY A 104 -12.12 7.27 -19.81
CA GLY A 104 -12.67 6.27 -20.72
C GLY A 104 -11.64 5.20 -21.09
N PRO A 105 -11.82 4.49 -22.21
CA PRO A 105 -10.99 3.35 -22.60
C PRO A 105 -9.49 3.64 -22.66
N GLU A 106 -9.09 4.83 -23.11
CA GLU A 106 -7.66 5.19 -23.22
C GLU A 106 -7.00 5.29 -21.84
N ARG A 107 -7.69 5.87 -20.84
CA ARG A 107 -7.18 5.91 -19.46
C ARG A 107 -7.11 4.51 -18.84
N VAL A 108 -8.11 3.65 -19.12
CA VAL A 108 -8.09 2.25 -18.68
C VAL A 108 -6.92 1.50 -19.31
N LYS A 109 -6.65 1.69 -20.60
CA LYS A 109 -5.49 1.10 -21.30
C LYS A 109 -4.17 1.61 -20.71
N ALA A 110 -4.07 2.89 -20.36
CA ALA A 110 -2.88 3.43 -19.67
C ALA A 110 -2.67 2.77 -18.30
N LEU A 111 -3.74 2.53 -17.54
CA LEU A 111 -3.67 1.79 -16.27
C LEU A 111 -3.26 0.33 -16.48
N ILE A 112 -3.84 -0.35 -17.47
CA ILE A 112 -3.46 -1.73 -17.82
C ILE A 112 -1.96 -1.80 -18.14
N ALA A 113 -1.48 -0.91 -19.02
CA ALA A 113 -0.06 -0.87 -19.37
C ALA A 113 0.82 -0.65 -18.15
N LEU A 114 0.47 0.32 -17.30
CA LEU A 114 1.21 0.62 -16.08
C LEU A 114 1.24 -0.59 -15.15
N GLN A 115 0.10 -1.21 -14.90
CA GLN A 115 -0.02 -2.34 -13.98
C GLN A 115 0.72 -3.58 -14.47
N LEU A 116 0.64 -3.86 -15.79
CA LEU A 116 1.41 -4.96 -16.41
C LEU A 116 2.92 -4.71 -16.37
N VAL A 117 3.37 -3.48 -16.63
CA VAL A 117 4.81 -3.13 -16.56
C VAL A 117 5.31 -3.21 -15.12
N VAL A 118 4.55 -2.70 -14.15
CA VAL A 118 4.88 -2.83 -12.71
C VAL A 118 4.94 -4.30 -12.31
N GLY A 119 3.93 -5.10 -12.69
CA GLY A 119 3.92 -6.55 -12.47
C GLY A 119 5.12 -7.26 -13.07
N LEU A 120 5.52 -6.88 -14.31
CA LEU A 120 6.70 -7.43 -14.97
C LEU A 120 8.01 -7.04 -14.25
N ILE A 121 8.13 -5.81 -13.77
CA ILE A 121 9.29 -5.37 -12.97
C ILE A 121 9.37 -6.22 -11.68
N PHE A 122 8.29 -6.37 -10.94
CA PHE A 122 8.24 -7.24 -9.76
C PHE A 122 8.64 -8.68 -10.10
N LEU A 123 8.16 -9.23 -11.22
CA LEU A 123 8.47 -10.58 -11.66
C LEU A 123 9.96 -10.76 -11.97
N ILE A 124 10.53 -9.87 -12.77
CA ILE A 124 11.95 -9.88 -13.13
C ILE A 124 12.82 -9.78 -11.88
N MET A 125 12.51 -8.86 -10.98
CA MET A 125 13.24 -8.67 -9.72
C MET A 125 13.13 -9.88 -8.79
N GLY A 126 11.95 -10.49 -8.72
CA GLY A 126 11.71 -11.68 -7.90
C GLY A 126 12.43 -12.93 -8.43
N ILE A 127 12.43 -13.15 -9.75
CA ILE A 127 13.10 -14.30 -10.38
C ILE A 127 14.63 -14.12 -10.38
N SER A 128 15.12 -12.92 -10.69
CA SER A 128 16.56 -12.65 -10.75
C SER A 128 17.23 -12.51 -9.39
N GLY A 129 16.46 -12.18 -8.34
CA GLY A 129 17.02 -11.85 -7.03
C GLY A 129 17.85 -10.57 -6.98
N MET A 130 17.76 -9.73 -8.01
CA MET A 130 18.61 -8.56 -8.19
C MET A 130 18.03 -7.26 -7.58
N ALA A 131 16.84 -7.30 -6.99
CA ALA A 131 16.14 -6.11 -6.50
C ALA A 131 17.03 -5.24 -5.59
N GLY A 132 17.65 -5.83 -4.57
CA GLY A 132 18.54 -5.11 -3.64
C GLY A 132 19.74 -4.50 -4.34
N LYS A 133 20.37 -5.21 -5.29
CA LYS A 133 21.53 -4.72 -6.05
C LYS A 133 21.14 -3.54 -6.93
N ILE A 134 20.04 -3.65 -7.68
CA ILE A 134 19.60 -2.59 -8.63
C ILE A 134 19.18 -1.34 -7.84
N ILE A 135 18.39 -1.49 -6.79
CA ILE A 135 17.94 -0.34 -5.97
C ILE A 135 19.12 0.27 -5.19
N GLY A 136 20.10 -0.54 -4.79
CA GLY A 136 21.35 -0.05 -4.18
C GLY A 136 22.16 0.87 -5.08
N LEU A 137 22.09 0.68 -6.40
CA LEU A 137 22.76 1.56 -7.38
C LEU A 137 22.08 2.92 -7.53
N ILE A 138 20.79 3.03 -7.19
CA ILE A 138 20.06 4.30 -7.31
C ILE A 138 20.47 5.23 -6.17
N PRO A 139 20.93 6.46 -6.48
CA PRO A 139 21.32 7.43 -5.47
C PRO A 139 20.17 7.79 -4.51
N ASN A 140 20.51 8.04 -3.24
CA ASN A 140 19.51 8.40 -2.22
C ASN A 140 18.75 9.69 -2.58
N ALA A 141 19.40 10.67 -3.21
CA ALA A 141 18.76 11.88 -3.72
C ALA A 141 17.61 11.58 -4.69
N ILE A 142 17.78 10.60 -5.57
CA ILE A 142 16.74 10.19 -6.55
C ILE A 142 15.59 9.48 -5.83
N LYS A 143 15.91 8.51 -4.95
CA LYS A 143 14.88 7.82 -4.14
C LYS A 143 14.07 8.80 -3.29
N ALA A 144 14.75 9.70 -2.61
CA ALA A 144 14.15 10.76 -1.81
C ALA A 144 13.29 11.70 -2.67
N GLY A 145 13.77 12.12 -3.83
CA GLY A 145 13.02 12.97 -4.76
C GLY A 145 11.72 12.33 -5.25
N ILE A 146 11.71 11.01 -5.49
CA ILE A 146 10.48 10.26 -5.83
C ILE A 146 9.50 10.29 -4.65
N LEU A 147 9.96 9.97 -3.44
CA LEU A 147 9.10 9.95 -2.25
C LEU A 147 8.54 11.33 -1.91
N LEU A 148 9.40 12.35 -1.91
CA LEU A 148 8.99 13.74 -1.66
C LEU A 148 7.97 14.21 -2.71
N GLY A 149 8.22 13.92 -3.99
CA GLY A 149 7.32 14.29 -5.07
C GLY A 149 5.98 13.58 -4.99
N ALA A 150 5.96 12.30 -4.64
CA ALA A 150 4.73 11.56 -4.37
C ALA A 150 3.98 12.15 -3.15
N GLY A 151 4.69 12.50 -2.08
CA GLY A 151 4.13 13.14 -0.89
C GLY A 151 3.52 14.51 -1.20
N PHE A 152 4.21 15.35 -1.98
CA PHE A 152 3.68 16.65 -2.41
C PHE A 152 2.45 16.48 -3.30
N SER A 153 2.48 15.55 -4.25
CA SER A 153 1.31 15.24 -5.11
C SER A 153 0.10 14.82 -4.28
N ALA A 154 0.30 14.02 -3.23
CA ALA A 154 -0.75 13.57 -2.33
C ALA A 154 -1.43 14.75 -1.62
N ILE A 155 -0.63 15.62 -1.01
CA ILE A 155 -1.13 16.79 -0.25
C ILE A 155 -1.76 17.80 -1.21
N MET A 156 -1.04 18.19 -2.26
CA MET A 156 -1.52 19.17 -3.23
C MET A 156 -2.85 18.76 -3.86
N GLY A 157 -3.02 17.47 -4.18
CA GLY A 157 -4.26 16.95 -4.76
C GLY A 157 -5.49 17.12 -3.86
N GLU A 158 -5.32 17.19 -2.54
CA GLU A 158 -6.40 17.40 -1.59
C GLU A 158 -6.76 18.86 -1.40
N PHE A 159 -5.78 19.79 -1.53
CA PHE A 159 -5.92 21.21 -1.26
C PHE A 159 -6.09 22.09 -2.50
N GLN A 160 -5.84 21.54 -3.71
CA GLN A 160 -6.05 22.28 -4.96
C GLN A 160 -7.54 22.48 -5.27
N ASP A 161 -7.85 23.32 -6.27
CA ASP A 161 -9.20 23.54 -6.75
C ASP A 161 -9.87 22.23 -7.16
N GLY A 162 -11.07 21.97 -6.61
CA GLY A 162 -11.79 20.71 -6.79
C GLY A 162 -11.33 19.56 -5.90
N GLY A 163 -10.30 19.75 -5.09
CA GLY A 163 -9.85 18.80 -4.07
C GLY A 163 -10.90 18.56 -2.98
N ARG A 164 -10.73 17.47 -2.23
CA ARG A 164 -11.73 17.05 -1.22
C ARG A 164 -11.75 17.98 -0.01
N PHE A 165 -10.61 18.61 0.32
CA PHE A 165 -10.58 19.62 1.38
C PHE A 165 -11.53 20.80 1.08
N GLY A 166 -11.60 21.26 -0.17
CA GLY A 166 -12.52 22.30 -0.56
C GLY A 166 -14.01 21.90 -0.49
N LYS A 167 -14.31 20.61 -0.62
CA LYS A 167 -15.68 20.06 -0.53
C LYS A 167 -16.11 19.74 0.90
N TYR A 168 -15.18 19.29 1.75
CA TYR A 168 -15.42 18.81 3.11
C TYR A 168 -14.43 19.42 4.10
N PRO A 169 -14.34 20.77 4.20
CA PRO A 169 -13.27 21.45 4.94
C PRO A 169 -13.28 21.14 6.44
N ILE A 170 -14.44 21.03 7.07
CA ILE A 170 -14.56 20.75 8.50
C ILE A 170 -14.21 19.30 8.77
N THR A 171 -14.81 18.36 8.02
CA THR A 171 -14.63 16.93 8.20
C THR A 171 -13.17 16.52 7.94
N VAL A 172 -12.61 16.95 6.81
CA VAL A 172 -11.23 16.61 6.43
C VAL A 172 -10.25 17.37 7.33
N GLY A 173 -10.49 18.65 7.64
CA GLY A 173 -9.62 19.46 8.49
C GLY A 173 -9.48 18.88 9.89
N ILE A 174 -10.59 18.63 10.59
CA ILE A 174 -10.56 18.08 11.95
C ILE A 174 -10.01 16.64 11.92
N GLY A 175 -10.44 15.81 10.95
CA GLY A 175 -9.93 14.46 10.79
C GLY A 175 -8.43 14.42 10.57
N ALA A 176 -7.87 15.28 9.70
CA ALA A 176 -6.44 15.35 9.42
C ALA A 176 -5.63 15.82 10.64
N LEU A 177 -6.10 16.85 11.33
CA LEU A 177 -5.44 17.31 12.55
C LEU A 177 -5.41 16.23 13.63
N LEU A 178 -6.53 15.52 13.82
CA LEU A 178 -6.59 14.42 14.76
C LEU A 178 -5.70 13.25 14.35
N ALA A 179 -5.67 12.90 13.06
CA ALA A 179 -4.78 11.85 12.54
C ALA A 179 -3.31 12.22 12.77
N TYR A 180 -2.90 13.46 12.47
CA TYR A 180 -1.55 13.92 12.74
C TYR A 180 -1.21 13.91 14.23
N PHE A 181 -2.14 14.36 15.08
CA PHE A 181 -1.97 14.32 16.53
C PHE A 181 -1.74 12.89 17.02
N MET A 182 -2.58 11.95 16.61
CA MET A 182 -2.51 10.56 17.07
C MET A 182 -1.29 9.81 16.53
N LEU A 183 -0.91 10.04 15.28
CA LEU A 183 0.16 9.27 14.64
C LEU A 183 1.55 9.85 14.89
N PHE A 184 1.67 11.17 15.01
CA PHE A 184 3.00 11.82 14.96
C PHE A 184 3.31 12.73 16.15
N SER A 185 2.33 13.07 17.02
CA SER A 185 2.54 13.98 18.14
C SER A 185 3.35 13.33 19.26
N LEU A 186 4.37 14.04 19.74
CA LEU A 186 5.11 13.67 20.95
C LEU A 186 4.23 13.68 22.21
N LEU A 187 3.22 14.58 22.25
CA LEU A 187 2.28 14.64 23.36
C LEU A 187 1.42 13.39 23.42
N PHE A 188 0.87 12.96 22.27
CA PHE A 188 0.08 11.73 22.22
C PHE A 188 0.90 10.50 22.58
N ARG A 189 2.17 10.44 22.16
CA ARG A 189 3.10 9.37 22.56
C ARG A 189 3.24 9.30 24.08
N LYS A 190 3.47 10.42 24.76
CA LYS A 190 3.51 10.47 26.21
C LYS A 190 2.18 10.06 26.87
N MET A 191 1.03 10.39 26.26
CA MET A 191 -0.28 9.95 26.75
C MET A 191 -0.43 8.42 26.64
N LYS A 192 0.04 7.82 25.55
CA LYS A 192 0.07 6.35 25.38
C LYS A 192 0.91 5.66 26.45
N ASP A 193 2.07 6.21 26.76
CA ASP A 193 2.97 5.65 27.76
C ASP A 193 2.37 5.71 29.19
N ASN A 194 1.54 6.72 29.46
CA ASN A 194 0.99 6.97 30.79
C ASN A 194 -0.42 6.38 31.02
N SER A 195 -1.10 5.87 29.99
CA SER A 195 -2.50 5.41 30.11
C SER A 195 -2.82 4.24 29.22
N LYS A 196 -3.33 3.15 29.82
CA LYS A 196 -3.80 1.96 29.08
C LYS A 196 -4.88 2.29 28.03
N LEU A 197 -5.78 3.24 28.34
CA LEU A 197 -6.83 3.66 27.40
C LEU A 197 -6.23 4.29 26.14
N TRP A 198 -5.31 5.26 26.30
CA TRP A 198 -4.66 5.90 25.16
C TRP A 198 -3.73 4.96 24.41
N HIS A 199 -3.15 4.00 25.10
CA HIS A 199 -2.37 2.93 24.47
C HIS A 199 -3.25 2.11 23.52
N VAL A 200 -4.40 1.62 24.00
CA VAL A 200 -5.36 0.85 23.19
C VAL A 200 -5.87 1.67 22.00
N ILE A 201 -6.32 2.92 22.24
CA ILE A 201 -6.80 3.81 21.17
C ILE A 201 -5.71 4.04 20.12
N GLY A 202 -4.46 4.25 20.54
CA GLY A 202 -3.34 4.51 19.63
C GLY A 202 -2.96 3.31 18.77
N ASN A 203 -3.26 2.08 19.21
CA ASN A 203 -2.99 0.87 18.43
C ASN A 203 -3.91 0.72 17.21
N PHE A 204 -5.04 1.45 17.18
CA PHE A 204 -5.92 1.52 16.01
C PHE A 204 -5.45 2.52 14.93
N GLY A 205 -4.29 3.17 15.13
CA GLY A 205 -3.70 4.08 14.14
C GLY A 205 -4.61 5.23 13.74
N MET A 206 -5.01 5.29 12.46
CA MET A 206 -5.85 6.36 11.92
C MET A 206 -7.37 6.13 12.14
N LEU A 207 -7.79 4.95 12.56
CA LEU A 207 -9.21 4.60 12.69
C LEU A 207 -10.00 5.57 13.59
N PRO A 208 -9.50 6.03 14.76
CA PRO A 208 -10.25 6.99 15.57
C PRO A 208 -10.48 8.33 14.86
N ALA A 209 -9.53 8.79 14.03
CA ALA A 209 -9.72 10.01 13.23
C ALA A 209 -10.81 9.81 12.16
N ILE A 210 -10.88 8.63 11.55
CA ILE A 210 -11.96 8.27 10.63
C ILE A 210 -13.30 8.21 11.34
N ILE A 211 -13.39 7.61 12.53
CA ILE A 211 -14.62 7.55 13.32
C ILE A 211 -15.13 8.96 13.67
N ILE A 212 -14.22 9.84 14.07
CA ILE A 212 -14.60 11.26 14.34
C ILE A 212 -15.09 11.94 13.06
N ALA A 213 -14.45 11.69 11.91
CA ALA A 213 -14.93 12.22 10.62
C ALA A 213 -16.34 11.69 10.25
N VAL A 214 -16.65 10.41 10.57
CA VAL A 214 -18.00 9.82 10.42
C VAL A 214 -19.06 10.60 11.22
N ILE A 215 -18.69 11.08 12.40
CA ILE A 215 -19.62 11.83 13.28
C ILE A 215 -19.71 13.28 12.83
N ILE A 216 -18.58 13.92 12.56
CA ILE A 216 -18.51 15.34 12.23
C ILE A 216 -19.14 15.64 10.86
N GLY A 217 -18.92 14.79 9.85
CA GLY A 217 -19.42 15.00 8.49
C GLY A 217 -20.93 15.27 8.43
N PRO A 218 -21.79 14.39 9.00
CA PRO A 218 -23.22 14.64 9.07
C PRO A 218 -23.61 15.81 9.97
N VAL A 219 -22.92 16.01 11.10
CA VAL A 219 -23.21 17.11 12.03
C VAL A 219 -22.90 18.48 11.40
N SER A 220 -21.84 18.57 10.61
CA SER A 220 -21.49 19.81 9.86
C SER A 220 -22.32 19.97 8.58
N GLY A 221 -23.09 18.96 8.17
CA GLY A 221 -23.83 18.97 6.91
C GLY A 221 -22.97 18.75 5.65
N GLU A 222 -21.70 18.42 5.81
CA GLU A 222 -20.78 18.16 4.69
C GLU A 222 -20.96 16.78 4.07
N LEU A 223 -21.33 15.79 4.86
CA LEU A 223 -21.53 14.40 4.42
C LEU A 223 -22.90 13.89 4.84
N PRO A 224 -23.53 13.00 4.06
CA PRO A 224 -24.76 12.35 4.49
C PRO A 224 -24.49 11.43 5.69
N ALA A 225 -25.54 11.21 6.50
CA ALA A 225 -25.47 10.29 7.62
C ALA A 225 -25.24 8.84 7.12
N PRO A 226 -24.48 8.00 7.87
CA PRO A 226 -24.37 6.58 7.58
C PRO A 226 -25.75 5.93 7.46
N ASN A 227 -25.90 5.11 6.42
CA ASN A 227 -27.13 4.37 6.18
C ASN A 227 -26.83 2.86 6.21
N LEU A 228 -27.57 2.10 7.03
CA LEU A 228 -27.40 0.66 7.15
C LEU A 228 -28.42 -0.06 6.29
N VAL A 229 -27.97 -0.68 5.21
CA VAL A 229 -28.81 -1.50 4.34
C VAL A 229 -28.70 -2.98 4.78
N LEU A 230 -29.83 -3.57 5.16
CA LEU A 230 -29.90 -4.94 5.67
C LEU A 230 -30.52 -5.95 4.67
N GLY A 231 -30.80 -5.54 3.44
CA GLY A 231 -31.49 -6.40 2.46
C GLY A 231 -30.65 -7.61 2.03
N SER A 232 -29.71 -7.43 1.14
CA SER A 232 -28.73 -8.45 0.78
C SER A 232 -27.56 -8.42 1.76
N ILE A 233 -27.11 -9.57 2.26
CA ILE A 233 -26.00 -9.61 3.22
C ILE A 233 -24.66 -9.51 2.49
N ILE A 234 -24.52 -10.16 1.34
CA ILE A 234 -23.25 -10.28 0.61
C ILE A 234 -23.42 -9.71 -0.80
N LYS A 235 -22.51 -8.84 -1.19
CA LYS A 235 -22.34 -8.38 -2.58
C LYS A 235 -21.54 -9.43 -3.35
N VAL A 236 -22.17 -9.98 -4.38
CA VAL A 236 -21.46 -10.80 -5.38
C VAL A 236 -20.79 -9.85 -6.38
N PRO A 237 -19.47 -9.97 -6.61
CA PRO A 237 -18.77 -9.07 -7.54
C PRO A 237 -19.23 -9.28 -9.00
N GLU A 238 -19.38 -8.19 -9.71
CA GLU A 238 -19.85 -8.16 -11.10
C GLU A 238 -18.71 -8.44 -12.10
N ILE A 239 -18.08 -9.62 -11.96
CA ILE A 239 -16.88 -10.00 -12.72
C ILE A 239 -17.10 -9.91 -14.22
N GLY A 240 -18.27 -10.37 -14.71
CA GLY A 240 -18.61 -10.31 -16.14
C GLY A 240 -18.60 -8.88 -16.67
N GLN A 241 -19.18 -7.93 -15.94
CA GLN A 241 -19.23 -6.53 -16.34
C GLN A 241 -17.84 -5.89 -16.27
N ILE A 242 -17.04 -6.19 -15.24
CA ILE A 242 -15.65 -5.73 -15.12
C ILE A 242 -14.83 -6.18 -16.34
N ILE A 243 -14.89 -7.47 -16.67
CA ILE A 243 -14.15 -8.01 -17.84
C ILE A 243 -14.62 -7.34 -19.12
N HIS A 244 -15.93 -7.17 -19.31
CA HIS A 244 -16.47 -6.57 -20.52
C HIS A 244 -16.08 -5.08 -20.68
N THR A 245 -15.98 -4.32 -19.59
CA THR A 245 -15.75 -2.87 -19.64
C THR A 245 -14.33 -2.42 -19.40
N LEU A 246 -13.51 -3.22 -18.70
CA LEU A 246 -12.19 -2.81 -18.22
C LEU A 246 -11.05 -3.75 -18.65
N SER A 247 -11.33 -5.02 -18.99
CA SER A 247 -10.29 -5.97 -19.37
C SER A 247 -9.74 -5.69 -20.77
N PRO A 248 -8.42 -5.82 -21.00
CA PRO A 248 -7.82 -5.67 -22.33
C PRO A 248 -8.35 -6.68 -23.35
N PHE A 249 -8.92 -7.80 -22.89
CA PHE A 249 -9.55 -8.78 -23.78
C PHE A 249 -10.85 -8.25 -24.42
N SER A 250 -11.50 -7.26 -23.81
CA SER A 250 -12.74 -6.66 -24.32
C SER A 250 -12.51 -5.28 -24.93
N ILE A 251 -11.69 -4.42 -24.30
CA ILE A 251 -11.47 -3.04 -24.77
C ILE A 251 -10.25 -2.90 -25.70
N GLY A 252 -9.51 -4.00 -25.91
CA GLY A 252 -8.26 -4.03 -26.67
C GLY A 252 -7.02 -3.73 -25.81
N PHE A 253 -5.90 -4.32 -26.19
CA PHE A 253 -4.61 -4.13 -25.50
C PHE A 253 -4.06 -2.72 -25.74
N PRO A 254 -3.28 -2.20 -24.76
CA PRO A 254 -2.52 -0.95 -24.91
C PRO A 254 -1.56 -1.02 -26.10
N THR A 255 -1.31 0.11 -26.74
CA THR A 255 -0.31 0.23 -27.82
C THR A 255 1.12 0.19 -27.27
N LEU A 256 2.09 -0.11 -28.11
CA LEU A 256 3.50 -0.07 -27.72
C LEU A 256 3.93 1.31 -27.18
N SER A 257 3.42 2.38 -27.76
CA SER A 257 3.68 3.75 -27.28
C SER A 257 3.13 3.97 -25.87
N THR A 258 1.95 3.41 -25.56
CA THR A 258 1.40 3.44 -24.20
C THR A 258 2.30 2.69 -23.22
N PHE A 259 2.79 1.49 -23.58
CA PHE A 259 3.74 0.75 -22.74
C PHE A 259 5.04 1.53 -22.50
N ILE A 260 5.58 2.21 -23.51
CA ILE A 260 6.79 3.03 -23.36
C ILE A 260 6.52 4.23 -22.43
N SER A 261 5.37 4.89 -22.55
CA SER A 261 5.04 6.08 -21.77
C SER A 261 4.88 5.82 -20.28
N VAL A 262 4.50 4.59 -19.87
CA VAL A 262 4.30 4.22 -18.46
C VAL A 262 5.61 3.84 -17.76
N ILE A 263 6.70 3.54 -18.49
CA ILE A 263 7.95 3.03 -17.91
C ILE A 263 8.49 3.92 -16.79
N PRO A 264 8.62 5.26 -16.94
CA PRO A 264 9.14 6.10 -15.87
C PRO A 264 8.29 6.05 -14.60
N THR A 265 6.97 6.05 -14.75
CA THR A 265 6.04 5.93 -13.63
C THR A 265 6.16 4.55 -12.97
N ALA A 266 6.25 3.48 -13.74
CA ALA A 266 6.41 2.11 -13.24
C ALA A 266 7.72 1.93 -12.46
N ILE A 267 8.83 2.51 -12.94
CA ILE A 267 10.12 2.51 -12.23
C ILE A 267 9.98 3.26 -10.89
N ALA A 268 9.37 4.45 -10.89
CA ALA A 268 9.15 5.22 -9.67
C ALA A 268 8.29 4.46 -8.66
N VAL A 269 7.22 3.81 -9.12
CA VAL A 269 6.35 2.95 -8.29
C VAL A 269 7.15 1.80 -7.67
N TYR A 270 7.99 1.12 -8.45
CA TYR A 270 8.80 0.02 -7.93
C TYR A 270 9.84 0.49 -6.90
N ILE A 271 10.48 1.65 -7.12
CA ILE A 271 11.41 2.25 -6.15
C ILE A 271 10.70 2.55 -4.82
N ILE A 272 9.47 3.07 -4.88
CA ILE A 272 8.64 3.29 -3.69
C ILE A 272 8.33 1.96 -2.99
N ALA A 273 7.88 0.97 -3.73
CA ALA A 273 7.51 -0.35 -3.19
C ALA A 273 8.70 -1.12 -2.62
N PHE A 274 9.92 -0.84 -3.06
CA PHE A 274 11.11 -1.52 -2.53
C PHE A 274 11.32 -1.25 -1.04
N GLY A 275 10.94 -0.08 -0.55
CA GLY A 275 10.98 0.23 0.88
C GLY A 275 10.12 -0.72 1.73
N ASP A 276 9.02 -1.21 1.16
CA ASP A 276 8.15 -2.16 1.82
C ASP A 276 8.81 -3.52 2.04
N PHE A 277 9.65 -3.98 1.09
CA PHE A 277 10.40 -5.25 1.27
C PHE A 277 11.44 -5.15 2.39
N VAL A 278 12.14 -4.01 2.48
CA VAL A 278 13.11 -3.76 3.56
C VAL A 278 12.41 -3.73 4.92
N SER A 279 11.28 -3.02 5.00
CA SER A 279 10.49 -2.96 6.23
C SER A 279 9.88 -4.32 6.60
N SER A 280 9.46 -5.11 5.60
CA SER A 280 8.96 -6.48 5.80
C SER A 280 10.02 -7.37 6.41
N GLU A 281 11.24 -7.35 5.86
CA GLU A 281 12.35 -8.15 6.35
C GLU A 281 12.69 -7.81 7.81
N GLU A 282 12.73 -6.52 8.15
CA GLU A 282 13.03 -6.06 9.51
C GLU A 282 11.96 -6.50 10.51
N LEU A 283 10.68 -6.26 10.21
CA LEU A 283 9.55 -6.65 11.07
C LEU A 283 9.51 -8.16 11.33
N ILE A 284 9.71 -8.95 10.29
CA ILE A 284 9.64 -10.41 10.42
C ILE A 284 10.87 -10.96 11.11
N ARG A 285 12.06 -10.43 10.86
CA ARG A 285 13.28 -10.82 11.56
C ARG A 285 13.17 -10.55 13.06
N GLU A 286 12.64 -9.38 13.46
CA GLU A 286 12.37 -9.10 14.87
C GLU A 286 11.38 -10.10 15.49
N ALA A 287 10.31 -10.45 14.80
CA ALA A 287 9.31 -11.40 15.29
C ALA A 287 9.91 -12.82 15.44
N ASP A 288 10.71 -13.28 14.46
CA ASP A 288 11.38 -14.59 14.46
C ASP A 288 12.42 -14.70 15.59
N GLN A 289 13.13 -13.61 15.91
CA GLN A 289 14.11 -13.59 17.02
C GLN A 289 13.48 -13.75 18.40
N VAL A 290 12.26 -13.25 18.60
CA VAL A 290 11.59 -13.32 19.91
C VAL A 290 10.96 -14.69 20.15
N ARG A 291 10.42 -15.33 19.10
CA ARG A 291 9.79 -16.67 19.23
C ARG A 291 10.63 -17.76 18.59
N GLN A 292 11.04 -18.72 19.41
CA GLN A 292 11.85 -19.87 19.01
C GLN A 292 11.02 -21.12 18.65
N ASP A 293 9.72 -21.07 18.86
CA ASP A 293 8.81 -22.21 18.67
C ASP A 293 8.21 -22.30 17.26
N GLU A 294 8.38 -21.26 16.46
CA GLU A 294 8.05 -21.23 15.03
C GLU A 294 9.17 -20.52 14.30
N LYS A 295 9.66 -21.08 13.20
CA LYS A 295 10.60 -20.39 12.33
C LYS A 295 9.86 -19.67 11.22
N VAL A 296 9.94 -18.35 11.20
CA VAL A 296 9.32 -17.51 10.18
C VAL A 296 10.39 -16.87 9.32
N ASP A 297 10.39 -17.20 8.02
CA ASP A 297 11.33 -16.59 7.07
C ASP A 297 10.62 -15.63 6.11
N PHE A 298 11.09 -14.42 6.04
CA PHE A 298 10.77 -13.50 4.96
C PHE A 298 11.70 -13.78 3.77
N ASN A 299 11.12 -13.84 2.58
CA ASN A 299 11.89 -14.00 1.35
C ASN A 299 11.44 -12.94 0.33
N ALA A 300 12.27 -11.92 0.12
CA ALA A 300 11.97 -10.81 -0.77
C ALA A 300 11.66 -11.25 -2.21
N ASN A 301 12.31 -12.31 -2.72
CA ASN A 301 12.05 -12.83 -4.07
C ASN A 301 10.65 -13.43 -4.17
N ARG A 302 10.24 -14.22 -3.16
CA ARG A 302 8.89 -14.78 -3.06
C ARG A 302 7.85 -13.67 -3.00
N SER A 303 8.05 -12.66 -2.15
CA SER A 303 7.16 -11.52 -2.00
C SER A 303 7.04 -10.70 -3.30
N ASN A 304 8.16 -10.49 -4.02
CA ASN A 304 8.16 -9.87 -5.34
C ASN A 304 7.33 -10.66 -6.35
N ILE A 305 7.51 -11.99 -6.43
CA ILE A 305 6.77 -12.84 -7.38
C ILE A 305 5.27 -12.82 -7.06
N ILE A 306 4.87 -12.86 -5.79
CA ILE A 306 3.46 -12.81 -5.40
C ILE A 306 2.86 -11.44 -5.77
N SER A 307 3.58 -10.35 -5.51
CA SER A 307 3.17 -9.00 -5.91
C SER A 307 3.06 -8.86 -7.43
N ALA A 308 3.96 -9.52 -8.18
CA ALA A 308 3.87 -9.61 -9.64
C ALA A 308 2.60 -10.31 -10.10
N ILE A 309 2.33 -11.50 -9.56
CA ILE A 309 1.13 -12.29 -9.90
C ILE A 309 -0.14 -11.45 -9.67
N ARG A 310 -0.25 -10.75 -8.55
CA ARG A 310 -1.40 -9.89 -8.25
C ARG A 310 -1.55 -8.78 -9.27
N ASN A 311 -0.50 -7.99 -9.53
CA ASN A 311 -0.55 -6.89 -10.49
C ASN A 311 -0.83 -7.37 -11.91
N LEU A 312 -0.30 -8.53 -12.33
CA LEU A 312 -0.56 -9.10 -13.66
C LEU A 312 -2.01 -9.58 -13.79
N ILE A 313 -2.54 -10.28 -12.79
CA ILE A 313 -3.96 -10.71 -12.79
C ILE A 313 -4.87 -9.47 -12.81
N GLU A 314 -4.61 -8.49 -11.95
CA GLU A 314 -5.39 -7.26 -11.92
C GLU A 314 -5.32 -6.52 -13.27
N GLY A 315 -4.14 -6.33 -13.84
CA GLY A 315 -3.98 -5.66 -15.13
C GLY A 315 -4.71 -6.34 -16.28
N LEU A 316 -4.90 -7.66 -16.23
CA LEU A 316 -5.60 -8.43 -17.27
C LEU A 316 -7.10 -8.57 -17.02
N VAL A 317 -7.55 -8.64 -15.78
CA VAL A 317 -8.93 -8.99 -15.43
C VAL A 317 -9.69 -7.81 -14.85
N CYS A 318 -9.05 -7.07 -13.91
CA CYS A 318 -9.68 -6.05 -13.10
C CYS A 318 -8.68 -4.92 -12.82
N PRO A 319 -8.31 -4.07 -13.82
CA PRO A 319 -7.29 -3.05 -13.66
C PRO A 319 -7.58 -2.15 -12.46
N TYR A 320 -6.61 -2.05 -11.54
CA TYR A 320 -6.81 -1.43 -10.24
C TYR A 320 -5.88 -0.24 -10.03
N VAL A 321 -6.43 0.96 -9.83
CA VAL A 321 -5.66 2.21 -9.75
C VAL A 321 -4.68 2.20 -8.59
N VAL A 322 -5.08 1.59 -7.48
CA VAL A 322 -4.24 1.45 -6.29
C VAL A 322 -3.42 0.18 -6.41
N LEU A 323 -2.25 0.29 -7.00
CA LEU A 323 -1.41 -0.85 -7.35
C LEU A 323 -1.09 -1.75 -6.15
N SER A 324 -1.04 -3.05 -6.43
CA SER A 324 -0.80 -4.08 -5.42
C SER A 324 0.64 -4.05 -4.90
N GLY A 325 0.79 -3.77 -3.61
CA GLY A 325 2.05 -3.74 -2.89
C GLY A 325 2.24 -4.93 -1.95
N PRO A 326 3.48 -5.17 -1.50
CA PRO A 326 3.79 -6.31 -0.64
C PRO A 326 3.39 -6.12 0.82
N LEU A 327 3.30 -4.89 1.32
CA LEU A 327 3.22 -4.63 2.75
C LEU A 327 2.13 -3.61 3.13
N TRP A 328 1.38 -3.94 4.17
CA TRP A 328 0.66 -2.98 5.01
C TRP A 328 1.38 -2.90 6.36
N ALA A 329 2.33 -1.98 6.47
CA ALA A 329 3.29 -1.93 7.58
C ALA A 329 2.62 -1.85 8.96
N ALA A 330 1.62 -0.98 9.13
CA ALA A 330 0.97 -0.78 10.42
C ALA A 330 0.26 -2.06 10.93
N VAL A 331 -0.41 -2.79 10.03
CA VAL A 331 -1.10 -4.03 10.40
C VAL A 331 -0.10 -5.16 10.62
N THR A 332 0.92 -5.28 9.75
CA THR A 332 1.97 -6.28 9.93
C THR A 332 2.69 -6.09 11.26
N ALA A 333 3.01 -4.84 11.63
CA ALA A 333 3.61 -4.53 12.92
C ALA A 333 2.70 -4.93 14.09
N ALA A 334 1.40 -4.58 14.05
CA ALA A 334 0.46 -4.94 15.11
C ALA A 334 0.31 -6.46 15.28
N VAL A 335 0.21 -7.20 14.16
CA VAL A 335 0.17 -8.67 14.18
C VAL A 335 1.48 -9.26 14.73
N SER A 336 2.63 -8.70 14.31
CA SER A 336 3.95 -9.14 14.79
C SER A 336 4.15 -8.89 16.28
N GLU A 337 3.71 -7.73 16.81
CA GLU A 337 3.79 -7.44 18.24
C GLU A 337 2.96 -8.45 19.04
N ARG A 338 1.73 -8.74 18.63
CA ARG A 338 0.90 -9.75 19.30
C ARG A 338 1.47 -11.16 19.20
N TYR A 339 2.11 -11.50 18.08
CA TYR A 339 2.84 -12.76 17.92
C TYR A 339 3.99 -12.90 18.91
N LYS A 340 4.73 -11.80 19.19
CA LYS A 340 5.84 -11.76 20.15
C LYS A 340 5.39 -12.02 21.59
N GLU A 341 4.11 -11.76 21.94
CA GLU A 341 3.57 -12.04 23.29
C GLU A 341 3.50 -13.54 23.62
N GLY A 342 3.67 -14.40 22.65
CA GLY A 342 3.73 -15.84 22.82
C GLY A 342 2.55 -16.61 22.23
N ARG A 343 2.63 -17.94 22.35
CA ARG A 343 1.72 -18.89 21.71
C ARG A 343 0.25 -18.79 22.18
N GLU A 344 0.05 -18.39 23.41
CA GLU A 344 -1.31 -18.22 23.96
C GLU A 344 -2.02 -17.05 23.29
N SER A 345 -1.29 -15.97 23.03
CA SER A 345 -1.80 -14.79 22.34
C SER A 345 -2.05 -15.06 20.87
N MET A 346 -1.10 -15.71 20.17
CA MET A 346 -1.19 -16.05 18.74
C MET A 346 -0.44 -17.37 18.47
N ASP A 347 -1.13 -18.38 17.95
CA ASP A 347 -0.51 -19.70 17.72
C ASP A 347 0.58 -19.65 16.65
N SER A 348 0.33 -18.99 15.52
CA SER A 348 1.26 -18.82 14.39
C SER A 348 1.14 -17.42 13.81
N LEU A 349 2.26 -16.84 13.34
CA LEU A 349 2.23 -15.56 12.63
C LEU A 349 1.33 -15.63 11.39
N PHE A 350 1.33 -16.75 10.68
CA PHE A 350 0.43 -16.96 9.53
C PHE A 350 -1.05 -17.03 9.95
N GLY A 351 -1.34 -17.47 11.17
CA GLY A 351 -2.69 -17.40 11.73
C GLY A 351 -3.19 -15.96 11.81
N GLY A 352 -2.38 -15.06 12.34
CA GLY A 352 -2.73 -13.64 12.43
C GLY A 352 -2.89 -13.00 11.05
N ILE A 353 -1.86 -13.12 10.19
CA ILE A 353 -1.84 -12.53 8.85
C ILE A 353 -2.98 -13.06 7.98
N GLY A 354 -3.13 -14.39 7.93
CA GLY A 354 -4.16 -15.05 7.12
C GLY A 354 -5.55 -14.68 7.58
N THR A 355 -5.82 -14.77 8.89
CA THR A 355 -7.13 -14.38 9.45
C THR A 355 -7.48 -12.94 9.12
N PHE A 356 -6.55 -12.01 9.31
CA PHE A 356 -6.79 -10.60 8.98
C PHE A 356 -7.18 -10.42 7.50
N ARG A 357 -6.49 -11.07 6.58
CA ARG A 357 -6.76 -10.91 5.14
C ARG A 357 -8.04 -11.59 4.69
N TRP A 358 -8.31 -12.81 5.14
CA TRP A 358 -9.57 -13.48 4.83
C TRP A 358 -10.78 -12.73 5.40
N MET A 359 -10.69 -12.26 6.65
CA MET A 359 -11.77 -11.48 7.25
C MET A 359 -11.94 -10.11 6.59
N THR A 360 -10.85 -9.42 6.21
CA THR A 360 -10.95 -8.17 5.44
C THR A 360 -11.67 -8.40 4.11
N PHE A 361 -11.32 -9.47 3.38
CA PHE A 361 -12.01 -9.86 2.13
C PHE A 361 -13.50 -10.12 2.35
N ILE A 362 -13.86 -10.88 3.40
CA ILE A 362 -15.26 -11.14 3.74
C ILE A 362 -15.99 -9.83 4.08
N CYS A 363 -15.38 -8.99 4.92
CA CYS A 363 -16.01 -7.75 5.40
C CYS A 363 -16.23 -6.71 4.28
N VAL A 364 -15.32 -6.59 3.32
CA VAL A 364 -15.53 -5.67 2.19
C VAL A 364 -16.67 -6.12 1.27
N ALA A 365 -17.05 -7.40 1.30
CA ALA A 365 -18.18 -7.94 0.55
C ALA A 365 -19.51 -7.82 1.30
N LEU A 366 -19.50 -7.45 2.61
CA LEU A 366 -20.72 -7.31 3.39
C LEU A 366 -21.45 -6.00 3.07
N VAL A 367 -22.68 -6.11 2.56
CA VAL A 367 -23.53 -4.95 2.21
C VAL A 367 -23.77 -4.03 3.41
N PRO A 368 -24.08 -4.52 4.62
CA PRO A 368 -24.25 -3.65 5.79
C PRO A 368 -22.99 -2.82 6.11
N VAL A 369 -21.82 -3.41 5.97
CA VAL A 369 -20.54 -2.72 6.23
C VAL A 369 -20.28 -1.65 5.16
N ALA A 370 -20.38 -2.02 3.89
CA ALA A 370 -20.13 -1.11 2.79
C ALA A 370 -21.11 0.06 2.76
N SER A 371 -22.41 -0.20 2.96
CA SER A 371 -23.45 0.84 3.01
C SER A 371 -23.27 1.82 4.18
N PHE A 372 -22.84 1.30 5.34
CA PHE A 372 -22.56 2.13 6.51
C PHE A 372 -21.39 3.10 6.28
N VAL A 373 -20.30 2.63 5.63
CA VAL A 373 -19.12 3.46 5.42
C VAL A 373 -19.16 4.27 4.12
N GLN A 374 -20.03 3.95 3.18
CA GLN A 374 -20.11 4.58 1.84
C GLN A 374 -20.11 6.12 1.91
N PRO A 375 -20.93 6.79 2.75
CA PRO A 375 -21.00 8.24 2.77
C PRO A 375 -19.70 8.94 3.17
N ILE A 376 -18.85 8.24 3.93
CA ILE A 376 -17.62 8.81 4.49
C ILE A 376 -16.36 8.45 3.68
N LEU A 377 -16.47 7.57 2.68
CA LEU A 377 -15.32 7.11 1.89
C LEU A 377 -14.51 8.26 1.29
N PRO A 378 -15.11 9.34 0.75
CA PRO A 378 -14.34 10.46 0.21
C PRO A 378 -13.47 11.16 1.27
N ALA A 379 -14.00 11.36 2.49
CA ALA A 379 -13.24 11.96 3.58
C ALA A 379 -12.16 11.02 4.11
N ALA A 380 -12.46 9.73 4.29
CA ALA A 380 -11.49 8.71 4.70
C ALA A 380 -10.33 8.59 3.72
N LEU A 381 -10.59 8.69 2.42
CA LEU A 381 -9.56 8.73 1.39
C LEU A 381 -8.69 9.98 1.53
N SER A 382 -9.30 11.16 1.69
CA SER A 382 -8.56 12.42 1.88
C SER A 382 -7.62 12.33 3.07
N LEU A 383 -8.10 11.84 4.23
CA LEU A 383 -7.29 11.63 5.42
C LEU A 383 -6.10 10.68 5.15
N THR A 384 -6.35 9.60 4.42
CA THR A 384 -5.31 8.63 4.06
C THR A 384 -4.23 9.28 3.20
N LEU A 385 -4.60 10.06 2.18
CA LEU A 385 -3.64 10.73 1.29
C LEU A 385 -2.85 11.83 1.99
N ILE A 386 -3.48 12.63 2.85
CA ILE A 386 -2.82 13.67 3.63
C ILE A 386 -1.78 13.05 4.60
N VAL A 387 -2.16 12.00 5.33
CA VAL A 387 -1.27 11.27 6.24
C VAL A 387 -0.11 10.64 5.46
N GLN A 388 -0.42 9.99 4.33
CA GLN A 388 0.58 9.37 3.48
C GLN A 388 1.56 10.39 2.89
N GLY A 389 1.07 11.57 2.52
CA GLY A 389 1.93 12.67 2.07
C GLY A 389 2.98 13.05 3.11
N TYR A 390 2.58 13.17 4.38
CA TYR A 390 3.52 13.42 5.48
C TYR A 390 4.54 12.28 5.65
N VAL A 391 4.09 11.03 5.61
CA VAL A 391 4.97 9.84 5.75
C VAL A 391 6.00 9.81 4.62
N CYS A 392 5.60 10.07 3.38
CA CYS A 392 6.50 10.14 2.24
C CYS A 392 7.56 11.23 2.41
N CYS A 393 7.16 12.43 2.85
CA CYS A 393 8.09 13.51 3.14
C CYS A 393 9.06 13.13 4.26
N LYS A 394 8.57 12.55 5.36
CA LYS A 394 9.42 12.11 6.48
C LYS A 394 10.46 11.08 6.05
N ILE A 395 10.05 10.05 5.30
CA ILE A 395 10.95 8.99 4.83
C ILE A 395 11.94 9.58 3.81
N GLY A 396 11.46 10.33 2.82
CA GLY A 396 12.30 10.92 1.79
C GLY A 396 13.38 11.84 2.38
N LEU A 397 13.01 12.73 3.31
CA LEU A 397 13.98 13.58 4.00
C LEU A 397 14.96 12.79 4.86
N GLY A 398 14.54 11.68 5.47
CA GLY A 398 15.41 10.81 6.27
C GLY A 398 16.48 10.10 5.44
N MET A 399 16.30 9.92 4.14
CA MET A 399 17.29 9.30 3.24
C MET A 399 18.43 10.25 2.85
N ILE A 400 18.26 11.55 3.01
CA ILE A 400 19.16 12.60 2.52
C ILE A 400 20.18 12.95 3.59
N LYS A 401 21.47 12.91 3.24
CA LYS A 401 22.57 13.22 4.18
C LYS A 401 23.27 14.54 3.88
N THR A 402 23.42 14.89 2.59
CA THR A 402 24.19 16.06 2.15
C THR A 402 23.31 17.19 1.63
N ASP A 403 23.82 18.43 1.63
CA ASP A 403 23.10 19.59 1.11
C ASP A 403 22.85 19.48 -0.40
N MET A 404 23.79 18.89 -1.13
CA MET A 404 23.62 18.63 -2.56
C MET A 404 22.47 17.65 -2.81
N GLU A 405 22.38 16.55 -2.05
CA GLU A 405 21.24 15.61 -2.14
C GLU A 405 19.92 16.30 -1.84
N ARG A 406 19.89 17.22 -0.86
CA ARG A 406 18.68 18.02 -0.51
C ARG A 406 18.22 18.87 -1.69
N GLY A 407 19.17 19.57 -2.35
CA GLY A 407 18.88 20.38 -3.53
C GLY A 407 18.34 19.56 -4.69
N ILE A 408 18.99 18.43 -5.02
CA ILE A 408 18.57 17.54 -6.11
C ILE A 408 17.17 16.95 -5.81
N ALA A 409 16.98 16.40 -4.63
CA ALA A 409 15.71 15.80 -4.23
C ALA A 409 14.56 16.83 -4.23
N GLY A 410 14.81 18.05 -3.75
CA GLY A 410 13.83 19.14 -3.75
C GLY A 410 13.39 19.55 -5.15
N VAL A 411 14.35 19.81 -6.06
CA VAL A 411 14.05 20.16 -7.46
C VAL A 411 13.30 19.03 -8.15
N MET A 412 13.79 17.80 -8.00
CA MET A 412 13.14 16.63 -8.58
C MET A 412 11.72 16.45 -8.07
N ALA A 413 11.51 16.57 -6.75
CA ALA A 413 10.19 16.43 -6.12
C ALA A 413 9.19 17.48 -6.61
N ALA A 414 9.60 18.73 -6.73
CA ALA A 414 8.76 19.81 -7.24
C ALA A 414 8.33 19.55 -8.69
N ILE A 415 9.27 19.17 -9.56
CA ILE A 415 8.97 18.87 -10.95
C ILE A 415 8.10 17.61 -11.08
N LEU A 416 8.37 16.58 -10.28
CA LEU A 416 7.56 15.36 -10.25
C LEU A 416 6.12 15.66 -9.84
N ALA A 417 5.91 16.49 -8.81
CA ALA A 417 4.59 16.84 -8.33
C ALA A 417 3.77 17.66 -9.37
N ILE A 418 4.43 18.49 -10.15
CA ILE A 418 3.77 19.39 -11.12
C ILE A 418 3.65 18.75 -12.51
N LYS A 419 4.67 18.03 -12.98
CA LYS A 419 4.78 17.51 -14.36
C LYS A 419 4.77 15.99 -14.45
N GLY A 420 4.71 15.30 -13.32
CA GLY A 420 4.69 13.84 -13.24
C GLY A 420 6.05 13.17 -13.24
N ALA A 421 6.05 11.83 -13.11
CA ALA A 421 7.23 11.02 -12.88
C ALA A 421 8.28 11.13 -13.98
N SER A 422 7.87 11.17 -15.24
CA SER A 422 8.80 11.22 -16.39
C SER A 422 9.72 12.43 -16.34
N TRP A 423 9.14 13.62 -16.13
CA TRP A 423 9.90 14.85 -16.02
C TRP A 423 10.70 14.93 -14.72
N GLY A 424 10.09 14.49 -13.60
CA GLY A 424 10.79 14.44 -12.32
C GLY A 424 12.04 13.58 -12.37
N LEU A 425 11.94 12.35 -12.89
CA LEU A 425 13.07 11.44 -13.05
C LEU A 425 14.12 11.99 -14.01
N LEU A 426 13.70 12.48 -15.19
CA LEU A 426 14.63 13.03 -16.16
C LEU A 426 15.47 14.16 -15.56
N ILE A 427 14.83 15.17 -15.00
CA ILE A 427 15.52 16.31 -14.41
C ILE A 427 16.33 15.90 -13.18
N GLY A 428 15.80 15.04 -12.32
CA GLY A 428 16.52 14.53 -11.16
C GLY A 428 17.84 13.83 -11.55
N ILE A 429 17.79 12.95 -12.57
CA ILE A 429 18.99 12.25 -13.08
C ILE A 429 19.96 13.24 -13.72
N VAL A 430 19.48 14.16 -14.56
CA VAL A 430 20.32 15.16 -15.22
C VAL A 430 21.04 16.04 -14.20
N VAL A 431 20.30 16.59 -13.23
CA VAL A 431 20.89 17.44 -12.19
C VAL A 431 21.84 16.64 -11.30
N TYR A 432 21.51 15.39 -11.00
CA TYR A 432 22.40 14.52 -10.23
C TYR A 432 23.73 14.29 -10.94
N ILE A 433 23.70 13.94 -12.24
CA ILE A 433 24.91 13.72 -13.04
C ILE A 433 25.70 15.03 -13.20
N LEU A 434 25.03 16.15 -13.42
CA LEU A 434 25.66 17.46 -13.57
C LEU A 434 26.46 17.86 -12.32
N LEU A 435 25.89 17.61 -11.13
CA LEU A 435 26.52 18.02 -9.88
C LEU A 435 27.53 17.01 -9.32
N ASN A 436 27.32 15.70 -9.56
CA ASN A 436 28.20 14.62 -9.07
C ASN A 436 29.21 14.12 -10.10
N GLY A 437 29.10 14.49 -11.39
CA GLY A 437 29.93 13.98 -12.46
C GLY A 437 29.68 12.51 -12.85
N SER A 438 28.95 11.74 -12.09
CA SER A 438 28.61 10.33 -12.38
C SER A 438 27.34 9.89 -11.69
N PHE A 439 26.65 8.89 -12.27
CA PHE A 439 25.49 8.25 -11.65
C PHE A 439 25.92 7.06 -10.78
N LYS A 440 26.71 7.32 -9.74
CA LYS A 440 27.11 6.30 -8.75
C LYS A 440 26.65 6.72 -7.36
N ASN A 441 26.17 5.76 -6.58
CA ASN A 441 25.83 6.04 -5.18
C ASN A 441 27.14 6.16 -4.37
N PRO A 442 27.43 7.30 -3.74
CA PRO A 442 28.66 7.48 -2.96
C PRO A 442 28.83 6.47 -1.82
N ALA A 443 27.74 5.94 -1.27
CA ALA A 443 27.77 4.93 -0.22
C ALA A 443 28.38 3.60 -0.68
N THR A 444 28.13 3.18 -1.93
CA THR A 444 28.70 1.95 -2.51
C THR A 444 30.17 2.09 -2.90
N THR A 445 30.66 3.31 -3.08
CA THR A 445 32.09 3.56 -3.38
C THR A 445 32.96 3.58 -2.12
N ALA A 446 32.40 3.94 -0.96
CA ALA A 446 33.12 3.90 0.31
C ALA A 446 33.34 2.46 0.82
N GLU A 447 32.32 1.60 0.75
CA GLU A 447 32.45 0.18 1.13
C GLU A 447 33.43 -0.59 0.23
N SER A 448 33.48 -0.30 -1.07
CA SER A 448 34.43 -0.93 -2.01
C SER A 448 35.86 -0.43 -1.88
N SER A 449 36.10 0.69 -1.21
CA SER A 449 37.44 1.21 -0.91
C SER A 449 37.98 0.69 0.45
N GLU A 450 37.10 0.39 1.41
CA GLU A 450 37.48 -0.24 2.67
C GLU A 450 37.75 -1.75 2.53
N GLU A 451 37.12 -2.42 1.57
CA GLU A 451 37.36 -3.84 1.26
C GLU A 451 38.65 -4.08 0.45
N LYS A 452 39.28 -3.00 -0.07
CA LYS A 452 40.53 -3.05 -0.85
C LYS A 452 41.73 -2.47 -0.13
N ALA A 453 41.55 -1.97 1.09
CA ALA A 453 42.61 -1.50 1.98
C ALA A 453 42.83 -2.48 3.15
#